data_d73def0fd22847ccbc4d9494cf65f75b
#
_entry.id   d73def0fd22847ccbc4d9494cf65f75b
#
_cell.length_a   1.000
_cell.length_b   1.000
_cell.length_c   1.000
_cell.angle_alpha   90.00
_cell.angle_beta   90.00
_cell.angle_gamma   90.00
#
_symmetry.space_group_name_H-M   'P 1'
#
loop_
_entity.id
_entity.type
_entity.pdbx_description
1 polymer ?
#
loop_
_entity_poly.entity_id
_entity_poly.type
_entity_poly.pdbx_seq_one_letter_code
_entity_poly.pdbx_strand_id
1 'polypeptide(L)'
;SDVYKRQVLNLPFYKALLFTLTFCFAVTPPVIVLGFIVALSVNTLAKSLKGLIVFGTILPMIVTPLIGSLVLFWMIDSQGIIGASIQILFDDPNLSLKASSNLTWITLIIYGIWHNTPFAFVVFYAALQTVPQDPLEAAYIDGATRFERVRFIVIPHLYPVATFIMLICLMDNFRVFEPIIGFSAEGVAQSLSWMIYQDLRNENKMLFGSAGATSMLTILGIAFLLTPVLI
;
A
#
# COMPACT_ATOMS: atom_id res chain seq x y z
N SER A 1 -24.02 -7.83 24.03
CA SER A 1 -23.45 -6.48 24.38
C SER A 1 -22.09 -6.58 25.07
N ASP A 2 -21.83 -7.61 25.90
CA ASP A 2 -20.60 -7.70 26.69
C ASP A 2 -19.34 -8.06 25.87
N VAL A 3 -19.49 -8.81 24.80
CA VAL A 3 -18.37 -9.19 23.92
C VAL A 3 -17.78 -7.94 23.24
N TYR A 4 -18.62 -7.04 22.72
CA TYR A 4 -18.17 -5.79 22.11
C TYR A 4 -17.48 -4.86 23.10
N LYS A 5 -18.03 -4.74 24.32
CA LYS A 5 -17.41 -3.93 25.37
C LYS A 5 -16.04 -4.46 25.77
N ARG A 6 -15.89 -5.78 25.92
CA ARG A 6 -14.60 -6.42 26.21
C ARG A 6 -13.60 -6.22 25.09
N GLN A 7 -14.04 -6.29 23.83
CA GLN A 7 -13.16 -6.08 22.67
C GLN A 7 -12.70 -4.63 22.59
N VAL A 8 -13.60 -3.67 22.75
CA VAL A 8 -13.27 -2.24 22.73
C VAL A 8 -12.38 -1.82 23.91
N LEU A 9 -12.44 -2.53 25.04
CA LEU A 9 -11.59 -2.28 26.21
C LEU A 9 -10.27 -3.07 26.17
N ASN A 10 -10.01 -3.87 25.14
CA ASN A 10 -8.84 -4.72 25.05
C ASN A 10 -7.63 -3.98 24.43
N LEU A 11 -6.53 -3.90 25.17
CA LEU A 11 -5.27 -3.26 24.71
C LEU A 11 -4.73 -3.83 23.38
N PRO A 12 -4.74 -5.16 23.12
CA PRO A 12 -4.37 -5.72 21.83
C PRO A 12 -5.17 -5.19 20.65
N PHE A 13 -6.48 -4.94 20.82
CA PHE A 13 -7.32 -4.36 19.76
C PHE A 13 -6.83 -2.96 19.34
N TYR A 14 -6.53 -2.10 20.33
CA TYR A 14 -6.01 -0.75 20.02
C TYR A 14 -4.65 -0.77 19.35
N LYS A 15 -3.77 -1.71 19.73
CA LYS A 15 -2.48 -1.90 19.06
C LYS A 15 -2.67 -2.32 17.61
N ALA A 16 -3.56 -3.28 17.35
CA ALA A 16 -3.88 -3.74 16.00
C ALA A 16 -4.54 -2.63 15.17
N LEU A 17 -5.44 -1.86 15.75
CA LEU A 17 -6.07 -0.71 15.10
C LEU A 17 -5.05 0.36 14.75
N LEU A 18 -4.19 0.74 15.70
CA LEU A 18 -3.13 1.74 15.49
C LEU A 18 -2.17 1.29 14.39
N PHE A 19 -1.75 0.02 14.41
CA PHE A 19 -0.93 -0.54 13.34
C PHE A 19 -1.62 -0.41 11.99
N THR A 20 -2.86 -0.87 11.88
CA THR A 20 -3.63 -0.85 10.63
C THR A 20 -3.80 0.56 10.09
N LEU A 21 -4.16 1.52 10.93
CA LEU A 21 -4.29 2.93 10.54
C LEU A 21 -2.95 3.53 10.10
N THR A 22 -1.89 3.31 10.87
CA THR A 22 -0.55 3.81 10.52
C THR A 22 -0.08 3.23 9.19
N PHE A 23 -0.31 1.94 8.96
CA PHE A 23 0.02 1.29 7.70
C PHE A 23 -0.77 1.89 6.52
N CYS A 24 -2.08 2.08 6.66
CA CYS A 24 -2.91 2.73 5.64
C CYS A 24 -2.40 4.12 5.28
N PHE A 25 -2.12 4.96 6.27
CA PHE A 25 -1.66 6.33 6.03
C PHE A 25 -0.20 6.40 5.56
N ALA A 26 0.64 5.43 5.91
CA ALA A 26 2.01 5.37 5.44
C ALA A 26 2.14 4.85 4.00
N VAL A 27 1.25 3.94 3.58
CA VAL A 27 1.33 3.29 2.25
C VAL A 27 0.52 4.05 1.20
N THR A 28 -0.69 4.48 1.51
CA THR A 28 -1.63 5.03 0.49
C THR A 28 -1.10 6.30 -0.20
N PRO A 29 -0.63 7.35 0.50
CA PRO A 29 -0.16 8.56 -0.17
C PRO A 29 1.05 8.33 -1.09
N PRO A 30 2.12 7.60 -0.67
CA PRO A 30 3.21 7.28 -1.57
C PRO A 30 2.79 6.48 -2.80
N VAL A 31 1.85 5.54 -2.68
CA VAL A 31 1.30 4.77 -3.81
C VAL A 31 0.66 5.70 -4.85
N ILE A 32 -0.16 6.65 -4.41
CA ILE A 32 -0.81 7.62 -5.30
C ILE A 32 0.23 8.47 -6.00
N VAL A 33 1.19 9.01 -5.26
CA VAL A 33 2.24 9.89 -5.81
C VAL A 33 3.13 9.13 -6.80
N LEU A 34 3.62 7.95 -6.42
CA LEU A 34 4.48 7.13 -7.27
C LEU A 34 3.73 6.63 -8.51
N GLY A 35 2.50 6.14 -8.35
CA GLY A 35 1.65 5.70 -9.46
C GLY A 35 1.43 6.82 -10.48
N PHE A 36 1.16 8.04 -10.01
CA PHE A 36 1.01 9.22 -10.86
C PHE A 36 2.33 9.61 -11.58
N ILE A 37 3.45 9.65 -10.86
CA ILE A 37 4.76 9.98 -11.43
C ILE A 37 5.15 8.97 -12.51
N VAL A 38 4.99 7.68 -12.24
CA VAL A 38 5.29 6.61 -13.20
C VAL A 38 4.38 6.72 -14.42
N ALA A 39 3.08 6.98 -14.23
CA ALA A 39 2.12 7.15 -15.32
C ALA A 39 2.49 8.35 -16.22
N LEU A 40 2.84 9.50 -15.63
CA LEU A 40 3.32 10.66 -16.38
C LEU A 40 4.60 10.37 -17.15
N SER A 41 5.56 9.67 -16.52
CA SER A 41 6.84 9.32 -17.13
C SER A 41 6.62 8.40 -18.33
N VAL A 42 5.84 7.34 -18.16
CA VAL A 42 5.52 6.37 -19.22
C VAL A 42 4.75 7.04 -20.36
N ASN A 43 3.84 7.97 -20.06
CA ASN A 43 3.08 8.68 -21.10
C ASN A 43 3.98 9.46 -22.07
N THR A 44 5.14 9.91 -21.63
CA THR A 44 6.10 10.70 -22.43
C THR A 44 7.19 9.88 -23.11
N LEU A 45 7.26 8.57 -22.84
CA LEU A 45 8.28 7.69 -23.41
C LEU A 45 8.03 7.36 -24.88
N ALA A 46 9.12 7.02 -25.60
CA ALA A 46 9.06 6.50 -26.94
C ALA A 46 8.30 5.15 -26.98
N LYS A 47 7.54 4.91 -28.05
CA LYS A 47 6.68 3.72 -28.20
C LYS A 47 7.44 2.39 -27.99
N SER A 48 8.70 2.31 -28.39
CA SER A 48 9.54 1.11 -28.28
C SER A 48 9.85 0.71 -26.83
N LEU A 49 10.00 1.66 -25.92
CA LEU A 49 10.33 1.42 -24.50
C LEU A 49 9.08 1.28 -23.61
N LYS A 50 7.95 1.82 -24.08
CA LYS A 50 6.69 1.85 -23.33
C LYS A 50 6.25 0.49 -22.87
N GLY A 51 6.23 -0.50 -23.76
CA GLY A 51 5.76 -1.86 -23.46
C GLY A 51 6.58 -2.54 -22.37
N LEU A 52 7.90 -2.43 -22.43
CA LEU A 52 8.81 -3.04 -21.46
C LEU A 52 8.64 -2.43 -20.07
N ILE A 53 8.54 -1.10 -19.99
CA ILE A 53 8.38 -0.40 -18.70
C ILE A 53 7.01 -0.64 -18.10
N VAL A 54 5.95 -0.63 -18.91
CA VAL A 54 4.59 -0.98 -18.47
C VAL A 54 4.56 -2.40 -17.90
N PHE A 55 5.14 -3.36 -18.63
CA PHE A 55 5.22 -4.75 -18.18
C PHE A 55 5.97 -4.87 -16.84
N GLY A 56 7.15 -4.25 -16.74
CA GLY A 56 7.95 -4.27 -15.49
C GLY A 56 7.23 -3.61 -14.31
N THR A 57 6.46 -2.54 -14.57
CA THR A 57 5.70 -1.86 -13.51
C THR A 57 4.52 -2.69 -13.04
N ILE A 58 3.88 -3.49 -13.90
CA ILE A 58 2.71 -4.33 -13.53
C ILE A 58 3.16 -5.63 -12.83
N LEU A 59 4.40 -6.04 -12.99
CA LEU A 59 4.92 -7.31 -12.49
C LEU A 59 4.64 -7.56 -10.98
N PRO A 60 4.77 -6.59 -10.07
CA PRO A 60 4.44 -6.79 -8.66
C PRO A 60 2.98 -7.19 -8.40
N MET A 61 2.05 -6.72 -9.23
CA MET A 61 0.63 -7.01 -9.10
C MET A 61 0.28 -8.46 -9.51
N ILE A 62 1.11 -9.09 -10.36
CA ILE A 62 0.90 -10.47 -10.80
C ILE A 62 1.24 -11.45 -9.68
N VAL A 63 2.18 -11.09 -8.83
CA VAL A 63 2.60 -11.92 -7.70
C VAL A 63 1.62 -11.78 -6.54
N THR A 64 1.11 -12.90 -6.02
CA THR A 64 0.23 -12.84 -4.85
C THR A 64 0.95 -12.24 -3.65
N PRO A 65 0.26 -11.47 -2.78
CA PRO A 65 0.90 -10.78 -1.65
C PRO A 65 1.67 -11.71 -0.72
N LEU A 66 1.16 -12.91 -0.49
CA LEU A 66 1.82 -13.91 0.35
C LEU A 66 3.15 -14.37 -0.26
N ILE A 67 3.13 -14.77 -1.54
CA ILE A 67 4.35 -15.27 -2.21
C ILE A 67 5.36 -14.14 -2.36
N GLY A 68 4.92 -12.94 -2.77
CA GLY A 68 5.79 -11.78 -2.91
C GLY A 68 6.49 -11.41 -1.60
N SER A 69 5.76 -11.42 -0.50
CA SER A 69 6.33 -11.15 0.82
C SER A 69 7.31 -12.22 1.30
N LEU A 70 7.02 -13.51 1.06
CA LEU A 70 7.94 -14.61 1.35
C LEU A 70 9.23 -14.50 0.54
N VAL A 71 9.14 -14.25 -0.77
CA VAL A 71 10.31 -14.07 -1.62
C VAL A 71 11.17 -12.91 -1.12
N LEU A 72 10.54 -11.76 -0.84
CA LEU A 72 11.28 -10.60 -0.33
C LEU A 72 11.86 -10.88 1.05
N PHE A 73 11.17 -11.61 1.92
CA PHE A 73 11.68 -12.03 3.22
C PHE A 73 13.00 -12.83 3.11
N TRP A 74 13.10 -13.73 2.12
CA TRP A 74 14.34 -14.45 1.85
C TRP A 74 15.40 -13.57 1.18
N MET A 75 15.00 -12.64 0.32
CA MET A 75 15.93 -11.72 -0.33
C MET A 75 16.59 -10.74 0.64
N ILE A 76 15.89 -10.28 1.69
CA ILE A 76 16.42 -9.37 2.71
C ILE A 76 17.19 -10.10 3.84
N ASP A 77 17.21 -11.43 3.82
CA ASP A 77 18.02 -12.23 4.76
C ASP A 77 19.51 -11.90 4.58
N SER A 78 20.31 -12.10 5.64
CA SER A 78 21.75 -11.87 5.61
C SER A 78 22.47 -12.64 4.49
N GLN A 79 21.94 -13.79 4.10
CA GLN A 79 22.43 -14.62 2.98
C GLN A 79 21.70 -14.34 1.66
N GLY A 80 20.67 -13.51 1.68
CA GLY A 80 19.91 -13.12 0.50
C GLY A 80 20.61 -12.01 -0.30
N ILE A 81 20.18 -11.85 -1.56
CA ILE A 81 20.80 -10.89 -2.50
C ILE A 81 20.74 -9.44 -1.93
N ILE A 82 19.60 -9.02 -1.41
CA ILE A 82 19.44 -7.66 -0.86
C ILE A 82 20.20 -7.52 0.44
N GLY A 83 20.06 -8.48 1.38
CA GLY A 83 20.71 -8.43 2.67
C GLY A 83 22.23 -8.41 2.55
N ALA A 84 22.81 -9.29 1.75
CA ALA A 84 24.25 -9.32 1.50
C ALA A 84 24.74 -8.04 0.82
N SER A 85 23.99 -7.49 -0.14
CA SER A 85 24.35 -6.24 -0.80
C SER A 85 24.36 -5.04 0.16
N ILE A 86 23.42 -4.99 1.09
CA ILE A 86 23.35 -3.93 2.11
C ILE A 86 24.49 -4.05 3.10
N GLN A 87 24.84 -5.26 3.55
CA GLN A 87 26.00 -5.50 4.43
C GLN A 87 27.32 -5.02 3.78
N ILE A 88 27.49 -5.28 2.49
CA ILE A 88 28.66 -4.79 1.73
C ILE A 88 28.62 -3.26 1.61
N LEU A 89 27.48 -2.66 1.32
CA LEU A 89 27.35 -1.22 1.13
C LEU A 89 27.63 -0.41 2.40
N PHE A 90 27.21 -0.93 3.56
CA PHE A 90 27.39 -0.27 4.85
C PHE A 90 28.62 -0.78 5.63
N ASP A 91 29.39 -1.70 5.06
CA ASP A 91 30.57 -2.31 5.69
C ASP A 91 30.31 -2.90 7.10
N ASP A 92 29.09 -3.42 7.30
CA ASP A 92 28.66 -4.04 8.57
C ASP A 92 28.09 -5.45 8.32
N PRO A 93 28.89 -6.51 8.60
CA PRO A 93 28.46 -7.90 8.42
C PRO A 93 27.31 -8.32 9.34
N ASN A 94 27.06 -7.58 10.43
CA ASN A 94 26.01 -7.89 11.40
C ASN A 94 24.70 -7.14 11.09
N LEU A 95 24.68 -6.28 10.09
CA LEU A 95 23.49 -5.55 9.72
C LEU A 95 22.43 -6.50 9.16
N SER A 96 21.30 -6.58 9.84
CA SER A 96 20.16 -7.37 9.40
C SER A 96 18.89 -6.52 9.38
N LEU A 97 18.22 -6.48 8.23
CA LEU A 97 16.94 -5.79 8.09
C LEU A 97 15.82 -6.39 8.94
N LYS A 98 16.04 -7.60 9.46
CA LYS A 98 15.12 -8.32 10.36
C LYS A 98 15.44 -8.10 11.84
N ALA A 99 16.56 -7.45 12.17
CA ALA A 99 17.07 -7.37 13.54
C ALA A 99 16.26 -6.48 14.49
N SER A 100 15.48 -5.56 13.97
CA SER A 100 14.69 -4.62 14.79
C SER A 100 13.25 -4.48 14.32
N SER A 101 12.37 -4.21 15.27
CA SER A 101 10.95 -3.91 15.01
C SER A 101 10.77 -2.78 13.99
N ASN A 102 11.60 -1.74 14.08
CA ASN A 102 11.52 -0.57 13.20
C ASN A 102 11.88 -0.92 11.75
N LEU A 103 12.91 -1.74 11.56
CA LEU A 103 13.32 -2.18 10.20
C LEU A 103 12.26 -3.09 9.58
N THR A 104 11.67 -3.98 10.34
CA THR A 104 10.55 -4.83 9.88
C THR A 104 9.34 -3.98 9.47
N TRP A 105 9.02 -2.94 10.23
CA TRP A 105 7.96 -1.98 9.89
C TRP A 105 8.22 -1.25 8.58
N ILE A 106 9.42 -0.71 8.43
CA ILE A 106 9.85 -0.01 7.20
C ILE A 106 9.77 -0.96 6.00
N THR A 107 10.24 -2.19 6.15
CA THR A 107 10.20 -3.20 5.10
C THR A 107 8.77 -3.54 4.68
N LEU A 108 7.85 -3.69 5.64
CA LEU A 108 6.42 -3.90 5.35
C LEU A 108 5.80 -2.72 4.60
N ILE A 109 6.12 -1.49 4.98
CA ILE A 109 5.63 -0.28 4.31
C ILE A 109 6.17 -0.21 2.87
N ILE A 110 7.48 -0.41 2.68
CA ILE A 110 8.11 -0.42 1.35
C ILE A 110 7.49 -1.51 0.47
N TYR A 111 7.30 -2.69 1.02
CA TYR A 111 6.61 -3.77 0.31
C TYR A 111 5.18 -3.38 -0.09
N GLY A 112 4.41 -2.81 0.84
CA GLY A 112 3.05 -2.34 0.57
C GLY A 112 2.99 -1.29 -0.54
N ILE A 113 3.92 -0.34 -0.53
CA ILE A 113 4.05 0.67 -1.59
C ILE A 113 4.36 0.02 -2.92
N TRP A 114 5.38 -0.85 -2.96
CA TRP A 114 5.81 -1.53 -4.19
C TRP A 114 4.70 -2.40 -4.78
N HIS A 115 3.98 -3.14 -3.95
CA HIS A 115 2.91 -4.04 -4.38
C HIS A 115 1.66 -3.31 -4.90
N ASN A 116 1.30 -2.17 -4.29
CA ASN A 116 0.09 -1.40 -4.66
C ASN A 116 0.32 -0.36 -5.76
N THR A 117 1.55 0.08 -5.99
CA THR A 117 1.88 1.10 -7.01
C THR A 117 1.42 0.72 -8.43
N PRO A 118 1.52 -0.54 -8.89
CA PRO A 118 1.03 -0.95 -10.21
C PRO A 118 -0.43 -0.64 -10.46
N PHE A 119 -1.29 -0.86 -9.48
CA PHE A 119 -2.71 -0.54 -9.60
C PHE A 119 -2.92 0.96 -9.83
N ALA A 120 -2.31 1.80 -8.99
CA ALA A 120 -2.39 3.25 -9.14
C ALA A 120 -1.82 3.72 -10.49
N PHE A 121 -0.70 3.14 -10.92
CA PHE A 121 -0.08 3.42 -12.23
C PHE A 121 -1.05 3.12 -13.38
N VAL A 122 -1.63 1.93 -13.43
CA VAL A 122 -2.52 1.53 -14.54
C VAL A 122 -3.73 2.45 -14.64
N VAL A 123 -4.35 2.75 -13.49
CA VAL A 123 -5.54 3.61 -13.46
C VAL A 123 -5.20 5.06 -13.86
N PHE A 124 -4.10 5.63 -13.35
CA PHE A 124 -3.65 6.96 -13.79
C PHE A 124 -3.22 6.98 -15.25
N TYR A 125 -2.54 5.94 -15.72
CA TYR A 125 -2.11 5.87 -17.11
C TYR A 125 -3.30 5.83 -18.07
N ALA A 126 -4.35 5.07 -17.75
CA ALA A 126 -5.60 5.06 -18.52
C ALA A 126 -6.29 6.44 -18.49
N ALA A 127 -6.37 7.05 -17.29
CA ALA A 127 -7.01 8.35 -17.13
C ALA A 127 -6.26 9.50 -17.82
N LEU A 128 -4.92 9.43 -17.92
CA LEU A 128 -4.14 10.40 -18.68
C LEU A 128 -4.50 10.43 -20.17
N GLN A 129 -5.03 9.33 -20.72
CA GLN A 129 -5.48 9.31 -22.11
C GLN A 129 -6.80 10.07 -22.33
N THR A 130 -7.53 10.39 -21.26
CA THR A 130 -8.80 11.14 -21.32
C THR A 130 -8.64 12.65 -21.15
N VAL A 131 -7.42 13.12 -20.86
CA VAL A 131 -7.14 14.56 -20.68
C VAL A 131 -7.34 15.28 -22.01
N PRO A 132 -8.21 16.34 -22.05
CA PRO A 132 -8.45 17.10 -23.28
C PRO A 132 -7.17 17.75 -23.81
N GLN A 133 -6.95 17.64 -25.12
CA GLN A 133 -5.73 18.20 -25.75
C GLN A 133 -5.83 19.72 -25.93
N ASP A 134 -7.02 20.25 -26.24
CA ASP A 134 -7.23 21.68 -26.52
C ASP A 134 -6.71 22.61 -25.40
N PRO A 135 -7.04 22.37 -24.10
CA PRO A 135 -6.46 23.18 -23.02
C PRO A 135 -4.94 23.04 -22.89
N LEU A 136 -4.38 21.86 -23.20
CA LEU A 136 -2.94 21.63 -23.14
C LEU A 136 -2.20 22.37 -24.26
N GLU A 137 -2.77 22.40 -25.47
CA GLU A 137 -2.24 23.13 -26.62
C GLU A 137 -2.36 24.64 -26.42
N ALA A 138 -3.52 25.15 -25.94
CA ALA A 138 -3.70 26.55 -25.61
C ALA A 138 -2.65 27.02 -24.57
N ALA A 139 -2.50 26.28 -23.48
CA ALA A 139 -1.51 26.60 -22.46
C ALA A 139 -0.06 26.54 -22.99
N TYR A 140 0.21 25.67 -23.97
CA TYR A 140 1.53 25.61 -24.62
C TYR A 140 1.78 26.88 -25.46
N ILE A 141 0.80 27.35 -26.21
CA ILE A 141 0.86 28.59 -27.01
C ILE A 141 1.05 29.79 -26.09
N ASP A 142 0.40 29.82 -24.93
CA ASP A 142 0.52 30.87 -23.91
C ASP A 142 1.88 30.82 -23.16
N GLY A 143 2.78 29.88 -23.51
CA GLY A 143 4.13 29.75 -22.93
C GLY A 143 4.18 29.04 -21.58
N ALA A 144 3.10 28.35 -21.14
CA ALA A 144 3.11 27.59 -19.90
C ALA A 144 4.13 26.45 -19.92
N THR A 145 4.89 26.34 -18.85
CA THR A 145 5.86 25.27 -18.64
C THR A 145 5.16 23.91 -18.52
N ARG A 146 5.93 22.83 -18.70
CA ARG A 146 5.39 21.47 -18.52
C ARG A 146 4.83 21.25 -17.11
N PHE A 147 5.49 21.78 -16.08
CA PHE A 147 5.05 21.67 -14.71
C PHE A 147 3.71 22.40 -14.48
N GLU A 148 3.55 23.61 -15.02
CA GLU A 148 2.31 24.39 -14.93
C GLU A 148 1.14 23.67 -15.60
N ARG A 149 1.35 23.12 -16.80
CA ARG A 149 0.32 22.32 -17.49
C ARG A 149 -0.10 21.10 -16.69
N VAL A 150 0.85 20.38 -16.10
CA VAL A 150 0.54 19.23 -15.22
C VAL A 150 -0.22 19.69 -14.00
N ARG A 151 0.23 20.75 -13.32
CA ARG A 151 -0.36 21.22 -12.06
C ARG A 151 -1.77 21.80 -12.24
N PHE A 152 -1.98 22.57 -13.30
CA PHE A 152 -3.23 23.36 -13.45
C PHE A 152 -4.24 22.72 -14.41
N ILE A 153 -3.84 21.75 -15.25
CA ILE A 153 -4.76 21.10 -16.20
C ILE A 153 -4.86 19.61 -15.87
N VAL A 154 -3.74 18.90 -15.79
CA VAL A 154 -3.75 17.43 -15.64
C VAL A 154 -4.19 17.00 -14.25
N ILE A 155 -3.61 17.56 -13.19
CA ILE A 155 -3.96 17.18 -11.81
C ILE A 155 -5.44 17.44 -11.48
N PRO A 156 -6.02 18.62 -11.77
CA PRO A 156 -7.44 18.85 -11.53
C PRO A 156 -8.36 17.90 -12.30
N HIS A 157 -8.00 17.57 -13.55
CA HIS A 157 -8.76 16.62 -14.35
C HIS A 157 -8.71 15.19 -13.75
N LEU A 158 -7.57 14.80 -13.17
CA LEU A 158 -7.36 13.48 -12.58
C LEU A 158 -7.78 13.37 -11.11
N TYR A 159 -8.24 14.47 -10.50
CA TYR A 159 -8.63 14.44 -9.08
C TYR A 159 -9.70 13.38 -8.75
N PRO A 160 -10.78 13.20 -9.54
CA PRO A 160 -11.76 12.13 -9.28
C PRO A 160 -11.13 10.73 -9.34
N VAL A 161 -10.19 10.55 -10.27
CA VAL A 161 -9.47 9.27 -10.43
C VAL A 161 -8.54 9.02 -9.25
N ALA A 162 -7.83 10.04 -8.79
CA ALA A 162 -6.98 9.95 -7.60
C ALA A 162 -7.80 9.59 -6.35
N THR A 163 -9.00 10.16 -6.22
CA THR A 163 -9.96 9.82 -5.16
C THR A 163 -10.38 8.35 -5.23
N PHE A 164 -10.70 7.84 -6.41
CA PHE A 164 -11.03 6.43 -6.61
C PHE A 164 -9.86 5.51 -6.22
N ILE A 165 -8.64 5.82 -6.67
CA ILE A 165 -7.44 5.05 -6.29
C ILE A 165 -7.24 5.06 -4.78
N MET A 166 -7.40 6.24 -4.15
CA MET A 166 -7.28 6.40 -2.70
C MET A 166 -8.27 5.50 -1.95
N LEU A 167 -9.54 5.45 -2.38
CA LEU A 167 -10.57 4.61 -1.78
C LEU A 167 -10.20 3.13 -1.84
N ILE A 168 -9.81 2.64 -3.01
CA ILE A 168 -9.42 1.24 -3.19
C ILE A 168 -8.17 0.90 -2.36
N CYS A 169 -7.13 1.75 -2.41
CA CYS A 169 -5.91 1.54 -1.62
C CYS A 169 -6.16 1.55 -0.11
N LEU A 170 -7.00 2.45 0.39
CA LEU A 170 -7.37 2.47 1.81
C LEU A 170 -8.10 1.19 2.21
N MET A 171 -9.06 0.74 1.39
CA MET A 171 -9.79 -0.48 1.65
C MET A 171 -8.87 -1.71 1.68
N ASP A 172 -7.94 -1.83 0.73
CA ASP A 172 -7.03 -2.96 0.64
C ASP A 172 -5.97 -2.93 1.76
N ASN A 173 -5.39 -1.77 2.03
CA ASN A 173 -4.41 -1.62 3.11
C ASN A 173 -5.05 -1.82 4.51
N PHE A 174 -6.33 -1.49 4.69
CA PHE A 174 -7.03 -1.74 5.94
C PHE A 174 -7.17 -3.24 6.26
N ARG A 175 -7.18 -4.08 5.21
CA ARG A 175 -7.27 -5.55 5.32
C ARG A 175 -5.91 -6.24 5.27
N VAL A 176 -4.81 -5.52 5.47
CA VAL A 176 -3.46 -6.09 5.38
C VAL A 176 -3.30 -7.31 6.30
N PHE A 177 -2.89 -8.44 5.71
CA PHE A 177 -2.78 -9.74 6.38
C PHE A 177 -1.61 -10.57 5.84
N GLU A 178 -1.61 -10.89 4.53
CA GLU A 178 -0.65 -11.80 3.92
C GLU A 178 0.81 -11.36 4.07
N PRO A 179 1.15 -10.05 3.90
CA PRO A 179 2.52 -9.59 4.09
C PRO A 179 3.02 -9.79 5.52
N ILE A 180 2.15 -9.67 6.52
CA ILE A 180 2.52 -9.88 7.93
C ILE A 180 2.98 -11.32 8.15
N ILE A 181 2.24 -12.29 7.61
CA ILE A 181 2.59 -13.71 7.67
C ILE A 181 3.84 -13.99 6.84
N GLY A 182 3.89 -13.49 5.61
CA GLY A 182 5.02 -13.74 4.71
C GLY A 182 6.35 -13.22 5.23
N PHE A 183 6.35 -12.10 5.96
CA PHE A 183 7.53 -11.57 6.65
C PHE A 183 7.78 -12.17 8.03
N SER A 184 6.93 -13.09 8.50
CA SER A 184 6.96 -13.61 9.90
C SER A 184 6.98 -12.45 10.91
N ALA A 185 6.22 -11.41 10.63
CA ALA A 185 6.23 -10.15 11.37
C ALA A 185 5.19 -10.09 12.50
N GLU A 186 4.53 -11.19 12.83
CA GLU A 186 3.40 -11.26 13.78
C GLU A 186 3.78 -10.76 15.19
N GLY A 187 5.04 -10.90 15.56
CA GLY A 187 5.54 -10.39 16.85
C GLY A 187 5.63 -8.87 16.94
N VAL A 188 5.68 -8.19 15.78
CA VAL A 188 5.92 -6.74 15.66
C VAL A 188 4.74 -6.02 15.04
N ALA A 189 4.08 -6.65 14.08
CA ALA A 189 3.03 -6.09 13.26
C ALA A 189 1.75 -6.94 13.42
N GLN A 190 0.78 -6.41 14.13
CA GLN A 190 -0.50 -7.09 14.35
C GLN A 190 -1.61 -6.23 13.76
N SER A 191 -2.12 -6.61 12.58
CA SER A 191 -3.28 -5.96 11.98
C SER A 191 -4.60 -6.47 12.56
N LEU A 192 -5.69 -5.74 12.29
CA LEU A 192 -7.03 -6.21 12.65
C LEU A 192 -7.36 -7.54 11.97
N SER A 193 -6.99 -7.72 10.71
CA SER A 193 -7.20 -8.96 9.97
C SER A 193 -6.40 -10.13 10.55
N TRP A 194 -5.16 -9.89 10.99
CA TRP A 194 -4.35 -10.89 11.67
C TRP A 194 -4.96 -11.30 13.03
N MET A 195 -5.47 -10.32 13.77
CA MET A 195 -6.15 -10.57 15.05
C MET A 195 -7.42 -11.42 14.87
N ILE A 196 -8.24 -11.11 13.84
CA ILE A 196 -9.42 -11.92 13.50
C ILE A 196 -9.01 -13.37 13.19
N TYR A 197 -7.98 -13.54 12.37
CA TYR A 197 -7.47 -14.88 12.02
C TYR A 197 -6.99 -15.66 13.25
N GLN A 198 -6.26 -15.01 14.16
CA GLN A 198 -5.76 -15.63 15.37
C GLN A 198 -6.88 -16.06 16.31
N ASP A 199 -7.90 -15.21 16.47
CA ASP A 199 -9.08 -15.51 17.28
C ASP A 199 -9.89 -16.67 16.68
N LEU A 200 -10.02 -16.75 15.34
CA LEU A 200 -10.70 -17.84 14.66
C LEU A 200 -9.95 -19.18 14.74
N ARG A 201 -8.62 -19.14 14.74
CA ARG A 201 -7.79 -20.34 14.85
C ARG A 201 -7.82 -20.97 16.23
N ASN A 202 -8.19 -20.22 17.24
CA ASN A 202 -8.26 -20.69 18.62
C ASN A 202 -9.55 -21.45 18.87
N GLU A 203 -9.50 -22.65 19.46
CA GLU A 203 -10.67 -23.53 19.70
C GLU A 203 -11.63 -23.00 20.79
N ASN A 204 -11.29 -21.88 21.43
CA ASN A 204 -12.10 -21.29 22.48
C ASN A 204 -13.31 -20.51 21.90
N LYS A 205 -14.53 -20.96 22.20
CA LYS A 205 -15.78 -20.33 21.73
C LYS A 205 -15.91 -18.84 22.09
N MET A 206 -15.28 -18.37 23.17
CA MET A 206 -15.29 -16.95 23.50
C MET A 206 -14.52 -16.10 22.48
N LEU A 207 -13.51 -16.67 21.84
CA LEU A 207 -12.71 -15.97 20.82
C LEU A 207 -13.42 -15.87 19.47
N PHE A 208 -14.35 -16.78 19.15
CA PHE A 208 -15.24 -16.62 17.98
C PHE A 208 -16.10 -15.35 18.09
N GLY A 209 -16.62 -15.04 19.28
CA GLY A 209 -17.35 -13.79 19.49
C GLY A 209 -16.46 -12.57 19.37
N SER A 210 -15.21 -12.65 19.82
CA SER A 210 -14.18 -11.62 19.67
C SER A 210 -13.84 -11.38 18.20
N ALA A 211 -13.60 -12.45 17.42
CA ALA A 211 -13.36 -12.36 15.98
C ALA A 211 -14.52 -11.70 15.24
N GLY A 212 -15.77 -12.07 15.56
CA GLY A 212 -16.95 -11.44 14.99
C GLY A 212 -17.06 -9.95 15.33
N ALA A 213 -16.81 -9.58 16.59
CA ALA A 213 -16.81 -8.18 17.02
C ALA A 213 -15.73 -7.36 16.30
N THR A 214 -14.50 -7.89 16.20
CA THR A 214 -13.40 -7.24 15.48
C THR A 214 -13.72 -7.08 13.99
N SER A 215 -14.34 -8.09 13.36
CA SER A 215 -14.76 -8.02 11.96
C SER A 215 -15.78 -6.91 11.72
N MET A 216 -16.80 -6.78 12.58
CA MET A 216 -17.77 -5.70 12.48
C MET A 216 -17.14 -4.32 12.70
N LEU A 217 -16.25 -4.18 13.68
CA LEU A 217 -15.54 -2.94 13.94
C LEU A 217 -14.61 -2.58 12.77
N THR A 218 -14.00 -3.57 12.11
CA THR A 218 -13.19 -3.37 10.90
C THR A 218 -14.04 -2.82 9.76
N ILE A 219 -15.20 -3.40 9.49
CA ILE A 219 -16.14 -2.94 8.47
C ILE A 219 -16.60 -1.50 8.76
N LEU A 220 -16.97 -1.21 10.00
CA LEU A 220 -17.37 0.14 10.41
C LEU A 220 -16.21 1.14 10.31
N GLY A 221 -14.99 0.72 10.65
CA GLY A 221 -13.77 1.53 10.50
C GLY A 221 -13.50 1.88 9.05
N ILE A 222 -13.61 0.92 8.13
CA ILE A 222 -13.49 1.15 6.69
C ILE A 222 -14.57 2.15 6.23
N ALA A 223 -15.84 1.92 6.57
CA ALA A 223 -16.92 2.81 6.19
C ALA A 223 -16.70 4.24 6.72
N PHE A 224 -16.22 4.39 7.96
CA PHE A 224 -15.90 5.70 8.53
C PHE A 224 -14.74 6.40 7.81
N LEU A 225 -13.69 5.67 7.45
CA LEU A 225 -12.53 6.22 6.70
C LEU A 225 -12.91 6.63 5.27
N LEU A 226 -13.85 5.93 4.63
CA LEU A 226 -14.28 6.22 3.27
C LEU A 226 -15.26 7.42 3.20
N THR A 227 -16.02 7.68 4.26
CA THR A 227 -17.03 8.75 4.30
C THR A 227 -16.49 10.13 3.92
N PRO A 228 -15.37 10.64 4.49
CA PRO A 228 -14.87 11.99 4.17
C PRO A 228 -14.26 12.09 2.76
N VAL A 229 -14.03 10.97 2.09
CA VAL A 229 -13.50 10.94 0.72
C VAL A 229 -14.65 10.92 -0.30
N LEU A 230 -15.84 10.51 0.12
CA LEU A 230 -17.05 10.43 -0.72
C LEU A 230 -17.91 11.71 -0.66
N ILE A 231 -17.72 12.55 0.35
CA ILE A 231 -18.35 13.84 0.52
C ILE A 231 -17.43 14.96 0.03
#